data_f4de853e45112edfb286d324fc751892
#
_entry.id   f4de853e45112edfb286d324fc751892
#
_cell.length_a   1.000
_cell.length_b   1.000
_cell.length_c   1.000
_cell.angle_alpha   90.00
_cell.angle_beta   90.00
_cell.angle_gamma   90.00
#
_symmetry.space_group_name_H-M   'P 1'
#
loop_
_entity.id
_entity.type
_entity.pdbx_description
1 polymer ?
#
loop_
_entity_poly.entity_id
_entity_poly.type
_entity_poly.pdbx_seq_one_letter_code
_entity_poly.pdbx_strand_id
1 'polypeptide(L)'
;MADWTAPMVQTFEYYTVDPGTWKDVKRLTQVTSCSITRDWEADTLGSASLDTNELFGEAYVRIYLITLQNGVTEKFPLATVLVQTPSSSFDGRVTKTTMDGYTPLIELKENQPPLGYFVAEGDNVMEVASRITADHLRAPVVAATSD
;
A
#
# COMPACT_ATOMS: atom_id res chain seq x y z
N MET A 1 7.13 1.29 24.01
CA MET A 1 7.90 0.88 22.83
C MET A 1 8.07 -0.63 22.87
N ALA A 2 7.69 -1.34 21.81
CA ALA A 2 7.77 -2.80 21.77
C ALA A 2 9.23 -3.27 21.90
N ASP A 3 9.44 -4.27 22.74
CA ASP A 3 10.72 -4.98 22.84
C ASP A 3 10.68 -6.19 21.91
N TRP A 4 11.31 -6.05 20.74
CA TRP A 4 11.33 -7.09 19.69
C TRP A 4 12.13 -8.34 20.06
N THR A 5 12.86 -8.31 21.16
CA THR A 5 13.64 -9.45 21.66
C THR A 5 12.86 -10.30 22.67
N ALA A 6 11.75 -9.78 23.18
CA ALA A 6 10.89 -10.45 24.16
C ALA A 6 9.60 -11.00 23.52
N PRO A 7 8.97 -12.03 24.10
CA PRO A 7 7.72 -12.59 23.61
C PRO A 7 6.61 -11.55 23.54
N MET A 8 5.88 -11.53 22.42
CA MET A 8 4.72 -10.67 22.19
C MET A 8 3.66 -11.38 21.35
N VAL A 9 2.42 -10.94 21.47
CA VAL A 9 1.33 -11.35 20.58
C VAL A 9 1.31 -10.38 19.40
N GLN A 10 1.28 -10.90 18.18
CA GLN A 10 1.22 -10.12 16.96
C GLN A 10 -0.07 -10.43 16.21
N THR A 11 -0.78 -9.40 15.80
CA THR A 11 -1.97 -9.50 14.95
C THR A 11 -1.90 -8.45 13.85
N PHE A 12 -2.73 -8.61 12.82
CA PHE A 12 -2.75 -7.67 11.70
C PHE A 12 -4.12 -7.02 11.56
N GLU A 13 -4.11 -5.74 11.20
CA GLU A 13 -5.30 -5.00 10.84
C GLU A 13 -5.15 -4.42 9.44
N TYR A 14 -6.27 -4.40 8.72
CA TYR A 14 -6.34 -3.95 7.33
C TYR A 14 -7.40 -2.88 7.21
N TYR A 15 -7.09 -1.79 6.54
CA TYR A 15 -8.02 -0.67 6.33
C TYR A 15 -8.00 -0.25 4.88
N THR A 16 -9.17 0.03 4.33
CA THR A 16 -9.23 0.79 3.07
C THR A 16 -8.86 2.24 3.34
N VAL A 17 -8.17 2.86 2.39
CA VAL A 17 -7.68 4.24 2.50
C VAL A 17 -8.38 5.10 1.45
N ASP A 18 -8.84 6.27 1.85
CA ASP A 18 -9.37 7.27 0.93
C ASP A 18 -8.22 7.94 0.16
N PRO A 19 -8.22 7.89 -1.19
CA PRO A 19 -7.12 8.43 -1.99
C PRO A 19 -7.02 9.96 -1.93
N GLY A 20 -8.11 10.66 -1.61
CA GLY A 20 -8.11 12.12 -1.54
C GLY A 20 -7.59 12.67 -0.21
N THR A 21 -7.87 11.98 0.90
CA THR A 21 -7.47 12.43 2.24
C THR A 21 -6.34 11.61 2.84
N TRP A 22 -6.01 10.47 2.24
CA TRP A 22 -5.03 9.48 2.68
C TRP A 22 -5.30 8.94 4.09
N LYS A 23 -6.58 8.93 4.50
CA LYS A 23 -7.04 8.44 5.81
C LYS A 23 -7.67 7.08 5.71
N ASP A 24 -7.58 6.33 6.80
CA ASP A 24 -8.27 5.04 6.94
C ASP A 24 -9.79 5.27 6.96
N VAL A 25 -10.53 4.51 6.14
CA VAL A 25 -11.99 4.64 5.99
C VAL A 25 -12.72 3.46 6.62
N LYS A 26 -12.44 2.25 6.16
CA LYS A 26 -13.14 1.03 6.57
C LYS A 26 -12.14 -0.04 6.98
N ARG A 27 -12.35 -0.65 8.14
CA ARG A 27 -11.62 -1.83 8.55
C ARG A 27 -12.13 -3.06 7.78
N LEU A 28 -11.23 -3.80 7.17
CA LEU A 28 -11.51 -5.10 6.56
C LEU A 28 -11.39 -6.18 7.63
N THR A 29 -12.47 -6.89 7.90
CA THR A 29 -12.54 -7.86 9.00
C THR A 29 -12.49 -9.30 8.54
N GLN A 30 -12.65 -9.54 7.23
CA GLN A 30 -12.71 -10.88 6.64
C GLN A 30 -11.49 -11.20 5.77
N VAL A 31 -10.35 -10.58 6.06
CA VAL A 31 -9.08 -10.93 5.42
C VAL A 31 -8.61 -12.27 5.99
N THR A 32 -8.41 -13.23 5.11
CA THR A 32 -8.02 -14.60 5.46
C THR A 32 -6.53 -14.83 5.32
N SER A 33 -5.89 -14.14 4.38
CA SER A 33 -4.46 -14.22 4.16
C SER A 33 -3.94 -12.91 3.57
N CYS A 34 -2.73 -12.54 3.91
CA CYS A 34 -2.02 -11.43 3.30
C CYS A 34 -0.53 -11.73 3.27
N SER A 35 0.08 -11.57 2.11
CA SER A 35 1.54 -11.62 1.97
C SER A 35 2.03 -10.28 1.41
N ILE A 36 3.18 -9.82 1.89
CA ILE A 36 3.85 -8.61 1.42
C ILE A 36 5.27 -9.00 1.06
N THR A 37 5.66 -8.70 -0.17
CA THR A 37 7.02 -8.87 -0.65
C THR A 37 7.62 -7.51 -0.93
N ARG A 38 8.82 -7.26 -0.40
CA ARG A 38 9.63 -6.08 -0.75
C ARG A 38 10.74 -6.53 -1.68
N ASP A 39 10.81 -5.86 -2.82
CA ASP A 39 11.80 -6.16 -3.85
C ASP A 39 12.35 -4.84 -4.39
N TRP A 40 13.61 -4.57 -4.09
CA TRP A 40 14.29 -3.34 -4.48
C TRP A 40 14.62 -3.29 -5.97
N GLU A 41 14.60 -4.43 -6.66
CA GLU A 41 14.85 -4.52 -8.09
C GLU A 41 13.57 -4.40 -8.92
N ALA A 42 12.40 -4.55 -8.29
CA ALA A 42 11.12 -4.38 -8.96
C ALA A 42 10.75 -2.90 -9.13
N ASP A 43 10.16 -2.56 -10.28
CA ASP A 43 9.72 -1.18 -10.61
C ASP A 43 8.78 -0.59 -9.55
N THR A 44 8.00 -1.43 -8.89
CA THR A 44 7.05 -1.02 -7.83
C THR A 44 7.61 -1.17 -6.42
N LEU A 45 8.89 -1.55 -6.27
CA LEU A 45 9.58 -1.80 -5.01
C LEU A 45 8.89 -2.81 -4.09
N GLY A 46 7.92 -3.55 -4.60
CA GLY A 46 7.24 -4.60 -3.87
C GLY A 46 5.82 -4.87 -4.36
N SER A 47 5.27 -5.96 -3.86
CA SER A 47 3.94 -6.44 -4.17
C SER A 47 3.28 -7.02 -2.93
N ALA A 48 1.98 -7.22 -3.01
CA ALA A 48 1.21 -7.92 -1.99
C ALA A 48 0.19 -8.85 -2.65
N SER A 49 -0.24 -9.88 -1.92
CA SER A 49 -1.41 -10.67 -2.27
C SER A 49 -2.35 -10.67 -1.07
N LEU A 50 -3.62 -10.44 -1.31
CA LEU A 50 -4.66 -10.33 -0.30
C LEU A 50 -5.80 -11.28 -0.62
N ASP A 51 -6.09 -12.19 0.28
CA ASP A 51 -7.29 -13.04 0.23
C ASP A 51 -8.32 -12.54 1.25
N THR A 52 -9.56 -12.38 0.80
CA THR A 52 -10.66 -11.92 1.65
C THR A 52 -11.98 -12.58 1.27
N ASN A 53 -12.90 -12.66 2.22
CA ASN A 53 -14.29 -13.03 1.98
C ASN A 53 -15.20 -11.80 1.75
N GLU A 54 -14.63 -10.60 1.77
CA GLU A 54 -15.35 -9.37 1.42
C GLU A 54 -15.20 -9.07 -0.09
N LEU A 55 -16.27 -8.56 -0.68
CA LEU A 55 -16.24 -8.04 -2.04
C LEU A 55 -15.97 -6.54 -1.99
N PHE A 56 -14.88 -6.11 -2.59
CA PHE A 56 -14.61 -4.72 -2.90
C PHE A 56 -13.78 -4.62 -4.18
N GLY A 57 -13.83 -3.49 -4.83
CA GLY A 57 -13.09 -3.25 -6.07
C GLY A 57 -11.65 -2.77 -5.80
N GLU A 58 -11.06 -2.13 -6.80
CA GLU A 58 -9.76 -1.47 -6.64
C GLU A 58 -9.81 -0.48 -5.48
N ALA A 59 -8.84 -0.59 -4.58
CA ALA A 59 -8.73 0.28 -3.42
C ALA A 59 -7.30 0.31 -2.87
N TYR A 60 -6.95 1.39 -2.18
CA TYR A 60 -5.79 1.36 -1.32
C TYR A 60 -6.10 0.63 -0.03
N VAL A 61 -5.22 -0.30 0.34
CA VAL A 61 -5.30 -1.04 1.60
C VAL A 61 -4.05 -0.75 2.42
N ARG A 62 -4.26 -0.25 3.63
CA ARG A 62 -3.20 -0.05 4.61
C ARG A 62 -3.19 -1.21 5.60
N ILE A 63 -2.01 -1.73 5.81
CA ILE A 63 -1.74 -2.91 6.62
C ILE A 63 -0.98 -2.48 7.84
N TYR A 64 -1.48 -2.85 9.02
CA TYR A 64 -0.86 -2.58 10.29
C TYR A 64 -0.49 -3.86 11.01
N LEU A 65 0.66 -3.86 11.64
CA LEU A 65 1.02 -4.81 12.67
C LEU A 65 0.59 -4.25 14.03
N ILE A 66 -0.17 -5.04 14.76
CA ILE A 66 -0.56 -4.76 16.13
C ILE A 66 0.23 -5.68 17.05
N THR A 67 0.94 -5.13 17.98
CA THR A 67 1.67 -5.88 19.00
C THR A 67 1.02 -5.69 20.36
N LEU A 68 0.91 -6.77 21.13
CA LEU A 68 0.51 -6.73 22.52
C LEU A 68 1.63 -7.35 23.38
N GLN A 69 2.22 -6.54 24.24
CA GLN A 69 3.29 -6.92 25.13
C GLN A 69 3.11 -6.26 26.50
N ASN A 70 3.16 -7.04 27.56
CA ASN A 70 3.00 -6.55 28.95
C ASN A 70 1.73 -5.69 29.15
N GLY A 71 0.64 -6.02 28.46
CA GLY A 71 -0.62 -5.28 28.52
C GLY A 71 -0.65 -3.98 27.71
N VAL A 72 0.44 -3.63 27.03
CA VAL A 72 0.54 -2.46 26.15
C VAL A 72 0.33 -2.88 24.71
N THR A 73 -0.59 -2.21 24.02
CA THR A 73 -0.85 -2.41 22.59
C THR A 73 -0.19 -1.28 21.80
N GLU A 74 0.59 -1.65 20.80
CA GLU A 74 1.19 -0.70 19.85
C GLU A 74 0.79 -1.05 18.42
N LYS A 75 0.67 -0.04 17.55
CA LYS A 75 0.23 -0.17 16.15
C LYS A 75 1.29 0.40 15.22
N PHE A 76 1.79 -0.43 14.31
CA PHE A 76 2.84 -0.09 13.37
C PHE A 76 2.33 -0.20 11.93
N PRO A 77 2.42 0.85 11.10
CA PRO A 77 2.13 0.73 9.69
C PRO A 77 3.21 -0.09 8.98
N LEU A 78 2.81 -1.16 8.29
CA LEU A 78 3.72 -2.00 7.52
C LEU A 78 3.81 -1.58 6.06
N ALA A 79 2.65 -1.42 5.43
CA ALA A 79 2.54 -1.06 4.02
C ALA A 79 1.21 -0.41 3.72
N THR A 80 1.16 0.39 2.66
CA THR A 80 -0.06 0.77 1.96
C THR A 80 0.09 0.31 0.53
N VAL A 81 -0.85 -0.48 0.04
CA VAL A 81 -0.83 -1.08 -1.30
C VAL A 81 -2.11 -0.74 -2.05
N LEU A 82 -2.00 -0.55 -3.35
CA LEU A 82 -3.14 -0.49 -4.26
C LEU A 82 -3.48 -1.92 -4.65
N VAL A 83 -4.65 -2.41 -4.24
CA VAL A 83 -5.14 -3.72 -4.63
C VAL A 83 -5.96 -3.61 -5.89
N GLN A 84 -5.66 -4.48 -6.85
CA GLN A 84 -6.22 -4.49 -8.19
C GLN A 84 -6.64 -5.90 -8.59
N THR A 85 -7.29 -6.02 -9.74
CA THR A 85 -7.62 -7.28 -10.40
C THR A 85 -8.24 -8.34 -9.50
N PRO A 86 -9.37 -8.05 -8.84
CA PRO A 86 -10.01 -9.02 -7.97
C PRO A 86 -10.48 -10.25 -8.76
N SER A 87 -10.06 -11.43 -8.33
CA SER A 87 -10.55 -12.71 -8.81
C SER A 87 -11.43 -13.34 -7.74
N SER A 88 -12.69 -13.53 -8.03
CA SER A 88 -13.67 -14.05 -7.06
C SER A 88 -14.15 -15.43 -7.45
N SER A 89 -14.24 -16.31 -6.47
CA SER A 89 -14.83 -17.64 -6.59
C SER A 89 -15.88 -17.86 -5.49
N PHE A 90 -16.91 -18.61 -5.80
CA PHE A 90 -17.97 -18.98 -4.85
C PHE A 90 -18.08 -20.49 -4.75
N ASP A 91 -17.94 -21.03 -3.55
CA ASP A 91 -17.99 -22.48 -3.30
C ASP A 91 -19.38 -22.99 -2.85
N GLY A 92 -20.41 -22.15 -2.98
CA GLY A 92 -21.77 -22.44 -2.51
C GLY A 92 -22.05 -21.97 -1.07
N ARG A 93 -21.05 -21.51 -0.36
CA ARG A 93 -21.17 -20.99 1.02
C ARG A 93 -20.49 -19.63 1.20
N VAL A 94 -19.28 -19.51 0.72
CA VAL A 94 -18.43 -18.32 0.95
C VAL A 94 -17.90 -17.84 -0.40
N THR A 95 -17.93 -16.53 -0.59
CA THR A 95 -17.20 -15.88 -1.68
C THR A 95 -15.77 -15.65 -1.21
N LYS A 96 -14.81 -16.19 -1.95
CA LYS A 96 -13.39 -15.90 -1.75
C LYS A 96 -12.93 -14.95 -2.86
N THR A 97 -12.32 -13.86 -2.49
CA THR A 97 -11.72 -12.90 -3.42
C THR A 97 -10.22 -12.84 -3.16
N THR A 98 -9.45 -13.10 -4.19
CA THR A 98 -7.98 -12.93 -4.20
C THR A 98 -7.64 -11.70 -5.02
N MET A 99 -6.77 -10.86 -4.51
CA MET A 99 -6.35 -9.62 -5.16
C MET A 99 -4.84 -9.49 -5.12
N ASP A 100 -4.29 -9.01 -6.23
CA ASP A 100 -2.91 -8.56 -6.29
C ASP A 100 -2.83 -7.11 -5.82
N GLY A 101 -1.79 -6.79 -5.06
CA GLY A 101 -1.52 -5.46 -4.57
C GLY A 101 -0.11 -5.03 -4.94
N TYR A 102 0.04 -3.75 -5.21
CA TYR A 102 1.32 -3.14 -5.53
C TYR A 102 1.51 -1.88 -4.68
N THR A 103 2.73 -1.45 -4.51
CA THR A 103 2.93 -0.14 -3.89
C THR A 103 2.29 0.96 -4.76
N PRO A 104 1.99 2.13 -4.21
CA PRO A 104 1.43 3.24 -5.00
C PRO A 104 2.24 3.63 -6.24
N LEU A 105 3.52 3.24 -6.32
CA LEU A 105 4.37 3.47 -7.50
C LEU A 105 3.86 2.79 -8.77
N ILE A 106 2.96 1.80 -8.67
CA ILE A 106 2.30 1.21 -9.84
C ILE A 106 1.57 2.27 -10.67
N GLU A 107 1.01 3.29 -10.03
CA GLU A 107 0.32 4.38 -10.72
C GLU A 107 1.26 5.18 -11.63
N LEU A 108 2.52 5.40 -11.21
CA LEU A 108 3.53 6.04 -12.07
C LEU A 108 3.90 5.17 -13.26
N LYS A 109 3.92 3.85 -13.07
CA LYS A 109 4.19 2.89 -14.14
C LYS A 109 3.06 2.84 -15.17
N GLU A 110 1.82 2.89 -14.71
CA GLU A 110 0.63 2.84 -15.55
C GLU A 110 0.33 4.19 -16.22
N ASN A 111 0.71 5.29 -15.59
CA ASN A 111 0.39 6.66 -15.99
C ASN A 111 1.68 7.46 -16.24
N GLN A 112 2.44 7.01 -17.23
CA GLN A 112 3.72 7.61 -17.59
C GLN A 112 3.55 8.99 -18.23
N PRO A 113 4.55 9.91 -18.07
CA PRO A 113 4.58 11.14 -18.81
C PRO A 113 4.46 10.92 -20.32
N PRO A 114 3.87 11.86 -21.07
CA PRO A 114 3.69 11.70 -22.51
C PRO A 114 5.03 11.55 -23.24
N LEU A 115 4.99 10.86 -24.37
CA LEU A 115 6.15 10.75 -25.26
C LEU A 115 6.67 12.17 -25.62
N GLY A 116 7.98 12.35 -25.50
CA GLY A 116 8.62 13.65 -25.74
C GLY A 116 8.71 14.54 -24.50
N TYR A 117 8.32 14.06 -23.33
CA TYR A 117 8.61 14.77 -22.08
C TYR A 117 10.13 14.89 -21.91
N PHE A 118 10.60 16.11 -21.68
CA PHE A 118 12.01 16.37 -21.44
C PHE A 118 12.19 17.29 -20.22
N VAL A 119 13.32 17.15 -19.58
CA VAL A 119 13.76 18.01 -18.49
C VAL A 119 14.78 18.97 -19.07
N ALA A 120 14.57 20.27 -18.92
CA ALA A 120 15.47 21.27 -19.46
C ALA A 120 16.80 21.29 -18.68
N GLU A 121 17.86 21.72 -19.36
CA GLU A 121 19.14 21.96 -18.70
C GLU A 121 19.00 23.07 -17.66
N GLY A 122 19.42 22.77 -16.41
CA GLY A 122 19.29 23.67 -15.26
C GLY A 122 18.05 23.52 -14.43
N ASP A 123 17.10 22.65 -14.84
CA ASP A 123 15.95 22.30 -13.98
C ASP A 123 16.41 21.55 -12.72
N ASN A 124 15.76 21.88 -11.60
CA ASN A 124 15.99 21.14 -10.36
C ASN A 124 15.32 19.77 -10.44
N VAL A 125 16.12 18.71 -10.36
CA VAL A 125 15.64 17.33 -10.47
C VAL A 125 14.55 17.00 -9.44
N MET A 126 14.66 17.52 -8.21
CA MET A 126 13.68 17.26 -7.15
C MET A 126 12.34 17.97 -7.42
N GLU A 127 12.38 19.16 -8.00
CA GLU A 127 11.15 19.88 -8.41
C GLU A 127 10.46 19.17 -9.57
N VAL A 128 11.22 18.70 -10.55
CA VAL A 128 10.68 17.91 -11.66
C VAL A 128 10.06 16.60 -11.17
N ALA A 129 10.76 15.87 -10.30
CA ALA A 129 10.25 14.64 -9.70
C ALA A 129 8.96 14.90 -8.89
N SER A 130 8.93 15.96 -8.10
CA SER A 130 7.74 16.35 -7.32
C SER A 130 6.56 16.71 -8.22
N ARG A 131 6.79 17.38 -9.33
CA ARG A 131 5.75 17.71 -10.31
C ARG A 131 5.20 16.47 -10.98
N ILE A 132 6.07 15.57 -11.46
CA ILE A 132 5.65 14.32 -12.09
C ILE A 132 4.83 13.48 -11.11
N THR A 133 5.28 13.35 -9.87
CA THR A 133 4.56 12.56 -8.87
C THR A 133 3.22 13.18 -8.49
N ALA A 134 3.13 14.51 -8.39
CA ALA A 134 1.88 15.20 -8.09
C ALA A 134 0.82 15.04 -9.20
N ASP A 135 1.26 14.96 -10.46
CA ASP A 135 0.35 14.83 -11.60
C ASP A 135 -0.13 13.39 -11.84
N HIS A 136 0.66 12.40 -11.43
CA HIS A 136 0.45 10.99 -11.81
C HIS A 136 0.26 10.03 -10.63
N LEU A 137 0.38 10.48 -9.40
CA LEU A 137 0.27 9.66 -8.20
C LEU A 137 -0.77 10.22 -7.23
N ARG A 138 -1.73 9.40 -6.82
CA ARG A 138 -2.73 9.78 -5.80
C ARG A 138 -2.15 9.75 -4.39
N ALA A 139 -1.15 8.91 -4.15
CA ALA A 139 -0.49 8.83 -2.87
C ALA A 139 0.32 10.10 -2.56
N PRO A 140 0.27 10.63 -1.33
CA PRO A 140 1.09 11.77 -0.96
C PRO A 140 2.58 11.41 -1.00
N VAL A 141 3.34 12.27 -1.66
CA VAL A 141 4.80 12.15 -1.73
C VAL A 141 5.42 13.21 -0.84
N VAL A 142 6.27 12.78 0.08
CA VAL A 142 7.07 13.67 0.90
C VAL A 142 8.52 13.53 0.43
N ALA A 143 9.04 14.57 -0.22
CA ALA A 143 10.46 14.62 -0.53
C ALA A 143 11.23 14.79 0.78
N ALA A 144 12.21 13.92 1.02
CA ALA A 144 13.17 14.17 2.08
C ALA A 144 13.98 15.42 1.70
N THR A 145 13.93 16.45 2.53
CA THR A 145 14.86 17.56 2.41
C THR A 145 16.25 17.02 2.71
N SER A 146 17.12 17.00 1.71
CA SER A 146 18.56 16.85 1.98
C SER A 146 19.03 18.14 2.63
N ASP A 147 19.48 18.05 3.87
CA ASP A 147 20.27 19.11 4.50
C ASP A 147 21.59 19.32 3.73
#